data_d9608fad9dcaab745c839be91fe56763
#
_entry.id   d9608fad9dcaab745c839be91fe56763
#
_cell.length_a   1.000
_cell.length_b   1.000
_cell.length_c   1.000
_cell.angle_alpha   90.00
_cell.angle_beta   90.00
_cell.angle_gamma   90.00
#
_symmetry.space_group_name_H-M   'P 1'
#
loop_
_entity.id
_entity.type
_entity.pdbx_description
1 polymer ?
#
loop_
_entity_poly.entity_id
_entity_poly.type
_entity_poly.pdbx_seq_one_letter_code
_entity_poly.pdbx_strand_id
1 'polypeptide(L)'
;MSFLLIIIMLLFIGTGAFLWIGMAGSKVDPVKERLAKIFVTKEEKATLQLKTYEEEQLERSFIQRLIMPVVDRIATKIFKKGGPVKSKLERQLIIAGHPGNLGPNEFKAIQMLIGVSLAAFFLLLGIVGRMQFSLILAFTGIGAAAGFIMPKFWLGQKVTKRQKAIRKALPDVLDLLTVSVEAGLGFDMALAKVVEKTKGPLSDEFKKVLSETMMGRPRRESLKEMGQRPEVDDLETFVNAVVQADQLGVAISNILRTQADQMRMKYRQRIEEQAMKAPLKMLFPMVLFIFPTIFIAILGPIVLKIMEEFGGM
;
A
#
# COMPACT_ATOMS: atom_id res chain seq x y z
N MET A 1 2.29 -31.45 29.36
CA MET A 1 2.08 -31.22 27.92
C MET A 1 1.03 -30.17 27.62
N SER A 2 -0.13 -30.16 28.29
CA SER A 2 -1.22 -29.22 28.03
C SER A 2 -0.86 -27.72 28.26
N PHE A 3 -0.08 -27.41 29.31
CA PHE A 3 0.29 -26.04 29.67
C PHE A 3 1.21 -25.38 28.63
N LEU A 4 2.13 -26.15 28.06
CA LEU A 4 3.05 -25.70 27.02
C LEU A 4 2.34 -25.45 25.68
N LEU A 5 1.35 -26.29 25.33
CA LEU A 5 0.47 -26.10 24.19
C LEU A 5 -0.39 -24.83 24.32
N ILE A 6 -0.87 -24.51 25.53
CA ILE A 6 -1.63 -23.29 25.79
C ILE A 6 -0.75 -22.04 25.62
N ILE A 7 0.50 -22.09 26.10
CA ILE A 7 1.46 -20.97 25.90
C ILE A 7 1.79 -20.75 24.42
N ILE A 8 1.98 -21.84 23.66
CA ILE A 8 2.23 -21.78 22.21
C ILE A 8 1.01 -21.22 21.48
N MET A 9 -0.19 -21.64 21.86
CA MET A 9 -1.44 -21.15 21.30
C MET A 9 -1.67 -19.66 21.63
N LEU A 10 -1.37 -19.23 22.85
CA LEU A 10 -1.42 -17.82 23.27
C LEU A 10 -0.39 -16.95 22.53
N LEU A 11 0.82 -17.43 22.32
CA LEU A 11 1.85 -16.76 21.53
C LEU A 11 1.43 -16.65 20.05
N PHE A 12 0.79 -17.70 19.50
CA PHE A 12 0.31 -17.68 18.11
C PHE A 12 -0.89 -16.76 17.94
N ILE A 13 -1.85 -16.78 18.86
CA ILE A 13 -2.98 -15.86 18.87
C ILE A 13 -2.49 -14.42 19.06
N GLY A 14 -1.52 -14.20 19.93
CA GLY A 14 -0.89 -12.90 20.16
C GLY A 14 -0.17 -12.36 18.91
N THR A 15 0.60 -13.20 18.22
CA THR A 15 1.28 -12.82 16.97
C THR A 15 0.31 -12.67 15.80
N GLY A 16 -0.72 -13.51 15.70
CA GLY A 16 -1.78 -13.42 14.68
C GLY A 16 -2.66 -12.18 14.88
N ALA A 17 -3.07 -11.91 16.11
CA ALA A 17 -3.80 -10.69 16.46
C ALA A 17 -2.97 -9.43 16.21
N PHE A 18 -1.68 -9.49 16.52
CA PHE A 18 -0.74 -8.39 16.27
C PHE A 18 -0.56 -8.13 14.77
N LEU A 19 -0.43 -9.18 13.96
CA LEU A 19 -0.39 -9.07 12.49
C LEU A 19 -1.72 -8.53 11.94
N TRP A 20 -2.85 -8.97 12.46
CA TRP A 20 -4.15 -8.50 11.98
C TRP A 20 -4.43 -7.05 12.37
N ILE A 21 -4.09 -6.61 13.55
CA ILE A 21 -4.23 -5.22 14.01
C ILE A 21 -3.26 -4.31 13.26
N GLY A 22 -2.04 -4.76 12.99
CA GLY A 22 -1.07 -4.04 12.15
C GLY A 22 -1.50 -3.95 10.68
N MET A 23 -2.22 -4.94 10.16
CA MET A 23 -2.78 -4.97 8.79
C MET A 23 -4.13 -4.25 8.67
N ALA A 24 -4.95 -4.27 9.71
CA ALA A 24 -6.21 -3.53 9.81
C ALA A 24 -5.94 -2.07 10.15
N GLY A 25 -5.15 -1.37 9.32
CA GLY A 25 -4.96 0.08 9.47
C GLY A 25 -6.33 0.74 9.57
N SER A 26 -6.52 1.53 10.62
CA SER A 26 -7.71 2.26 11.06
C SER A 26 -8.69 2.55 9.92
N LYS A 27 -9.76 1.77 9.85
CA LYS A 27 -10.96 2.17 9.13
C LYS A 27 -11.57 3.29 9.96
N VAL A 28 -11.38 4.52 9.51
CA VAL A 28 -12.19 5.65 9.99
C VAL A 28 -13.64 5.30 9.66
N ASP A 29 -14.47 5.13 10.67
CA ASP A 29 -15.88 4.80 10.51
C ASP A 29 -16.60 5.96 9.79
N PRO A 30 -17.09 5.75 8.55
CA PRO A 30 -17.74 6.82 7.78
C PRO A 30 -19.08 7.30 8.40
N VAL A 31 -19.57 6.58 9.40
CA VAL A 31 -20.84 6.90 10.10
C VAL A 31 -20.65 8.02 11.12
N LYS A 32 -19.52 8.04 11.86
CA LYS A 32 -19.22 9.12 12.82
C LYS A 32 -19.01 10.47 12.14
N GLU A 33 -18.38 10.49 10.94
CA GLU A 33 -18.18 11.73 10.17
C GLU A 33 -19.51 12.33 9.63
N ARG A 34 -20.50 11.48 9.34
CA ARG A 34 -21.81 11.94 8.87
C ARG A 34 -22.67 12.52 10.00
N LEU A 35 -22.58 11.95 11.19
CA LEU A 35 -23.30 12.45 12.38
C LEU A 35 -22.74 13.80 12.88
N ALA A 36 -21.43 13.99 12.85
CA ALA A 36 -20.80 15.25 13.23
C ALA A 36 -21.16 16.43 12.29
N LYS A 37 -21.47 16.16 11.01
CA LYS A 37 -21.86 17.21 10.04
C LYS A 37 -23.27 17.73 10.19
N ILE A 38 -24.16 17.03 10.88
CA ILE A 38 -25.61 17.36 10.94
C ILE A 38 -25.96 18.25 12.14
N PHE A 39 -25.18 18.23 13.21
CA PHE A 39 -25.56 18.83 14.49
C PHE A 39 -24.72 19.99 15.02
N VAL A 40 -23.78 20.57 14.25
CA VAL A 40 -22.85 21.55 14.84
C VAL A 40 -23.00 22.96 14.27
N THR A 41 -23.45 23.89 15.12
CA THR A 41 -23.51 25.35 14.92
C THR A 41 -22.10 25.97 15.01
N LYS A 42 -21.89 27.10 14.32
CA LYS A 42 -20.60 27.71 13.99
C LYS A 42 -19.63 28.03 15.15
N GLU A 43 -20.15 28.18 16.38
CA GLU A 43 -19.33 28.49 17.56
C GLU A 43 -18.74 27.26 18.27
N GLU A 44 -19.37 26.10 18.14
CA GLU A 44 -18.84 24.82 18.65
C GLU A 44 -17.68 24.24 17.82
N LYS A 45 -17.49 24.73 16.59
CA LYS A 45 -16.42 24.23 15.72
C LYS A 45 -15.01 24.52 16.24
N ALA A 46 -14.79 25.62 16.90
CA ALA A 46 -13.47 25.99 17.44
C ALA A 46 -13.10 25.15 18.68
N THR A 47 -14.06 24.90 19.55
CA THR A 47 -13.87 24.09 20.78
C THR A 47 -13.85 22.60 20.47
N LEU A 48 -14.58 22.13 19.46
CA LEU A 48 -14.53 20.75 18.99
C LEU A 48 -13.22 20.42 18.25
N GLN A 49 -12.65 21.37 17.49
CA GLN A 49 -11.35 21.14 16.87
C GLN A 49 -10.24 20.93 17.92
N LEU A 50 -10.22 21.71 18.99
CA LEU A 50 -9.25 21.53 20.08
C LEU A 50 -9.45 20.20 20.83
N LYS A 51 -10.71 19.81 21.10
CA LYS A 51 -11.01 18.51 21.70
C LYS A 51 -10.71 17.33 20.78
N THR A 52 -10.91 17.48 19.47
CA THR A 52 -10.60 16.43 18.49
C THR A 52 -9.08 16.20 18.37
N TYR A 53 -8.26 17.24 18.49
CA TYR A 53 -6.80 17.09 18.56
C TYR A 53 -6.32 16.41 19.85
N GLU A 54 -7.00 16.62 20.98
CA GLU A 54 -6.68 15.94 22.24
C GLU A 54 -7.18 14.49 22.23
N GLU A 55 -8.36 14.20 21.67
CA GLU A 55 -8.91 12.84 21.54
C GLU A 55 -8.14 12.00 20.50
N GLU A 56 -7.69 12.58 19.37
CA GLU A 56 -6.79 11.90 18.43
C GLU A 56 -5.44 11.54 19.07
N GLN A 57 -4.95 12.32 20.03
CA GLN A 57 -3.76 11.94 20.80
C GLN A 57 -4.07 10.86 21.86
N LEU A 58 -5.29 10.77 22.35
CA LEU A 58 -5.69 9.77 23.34
C LEU A 58 -6.09 8.41 22.71
N GLU A 59 -6.56 8.38 21.48
CA GLU A 59 -6.82 7.15 20.71
C GLU A 59 -5.56 6.54 20.06
N ARG A 60 -4.37 6.98 20.43
CA ARG A 60 -3.16 6.21 20.10
C ARG A 60 -3.32 4.84 20.73
N SER A 61 -3.63 3.86 19.88
CA SER A 61 -3.84 2.46 20.20
C SER A 61 -2.91 2.03 21.34
N PHE A 62 -3.43 1.32 22.34
CA PHE A 62 -2.66 0.73 23.46
C PHE A 62 -1.36 0.07 23.00
N ILE A 63 -1.37 -0.46 21.78
CA ILE A 63 -0.24 -1.04 21.08
C ILE A 63 0.88 -0.02 20.82
N GLN A 64 0.57 1.21 20.43
CA GLN A 64 1.57 2.25 20.23
C GLN A 64 2.23 2.68 21.55
N ARG A 65 1.52 2.65 22.67
CA ARG A 65 2.08 3.00 23.98
C ARG A 65 2.95 1.90 24.60
N LEU A 66 2.64 0.62 24.33
CA LEU A 66 3.37 -0.50 24.94
C LEU A 66 4.53 -0.97 24.06
N ILE A 67 4.37 -0.96 22.75
CA ILE A 67 5.32 -1.55 21.80
C ILE A 67 6.31 -0.51 21.26
N MET A 68 5.87 0.74 21.03
CA MET A 68 6.76 1.80 20.54
C MET A 68 8.02 1.98 21.39
N PRO A 69 7.98 2.07 22.75
CA PRO A 69 9.18 2.25 23.55
C PRO A 69 10.13 1.04 23.52
N VAL A 70 9.59 -0.17 23.29
CA VAL A 70 10.42 -1.39 23.14
C VAL A 70 11.06 -1.42 21.74
N VAL A 71 10.29 -1.10 20.73
CA VAL A 71 10.74 -0.99 19.33
C VAL A 71 11.81 0.09 19.20
N ASP A 72 11.64 1.26 19.82
CA ASP A 72 12.60 2.36 19.80
C ASP A 72 13.91 2.01 20.50
N ARG A 73 13.84 1.33 21.65
CA ARG A 73 15.06 0.88 22.36
C ARG A 73 15.88 -0.14 21.56
N ILE A 74 15.20 -1.05 20.87
CA ILE A 74 15.83 -2.06 19.99
C ILE A 74 16.35 -1.39 18.72
N ALA A 75 15.57 -0.51 18.10
CA ALA A 75 15.93 0.19 16.87
C ALA A 75 17.14 1.10 17.07
N THR A 76 17.21 1.87 18.16
CA THR A 76 18.32 2.78 18.45
C THR A 76 19.60 2.05 18.82
N LYS A 77 19.50 0.88 19.47
CA LYS A 77 20.67 0.10 19.90
C LYS A 77 21.31 -0.72 18.77
N ILE A 78 20.48 -1.21 17.81
CA ILE A 78 20.94 -2.10 16.73
C ILE A 78 21.24 -1.34 15.42
N PHE A 79 20.51 -0.24 15.13
CA PHE A 79 20.55 0.43 13.82
C PHE A 79 21.22 1.81 13.80
N LYS A 80 22.27 2.02 14.58
CA LYS A 80 23.00 3.29 14.67
C LYS A 80 23.71 3.76 13.39
N LYS A 81 23.88 2.94 12.33
CA LYS A 81 24.52 3.34 11.07
C LYS A 81 23.55 3.20 9.88
N GLY A 82 23.25 4.32 9.21
CA GLY A 82 22.50 4.34 7.96
C GLY A 82 23.32 3.75 6.81
N GLY A 83 22.79 2.71 6.16
CA GLY A 83 23.34 2.13 4.93
C GLY A 83 22.35 2.29 3.76
N PRO A 84 22.73 1.93 2.51
CA PRO A 84 21.91 2.11 1.30
C PRO A 84 20.55 1.39 1.35
N VAL A 85 20.43 0.35 2.18
CA VAL A 85 19.15 -0.36 2.43
C VAL A 85 18.17 0.51 3.21
N LYS A 86 18.66 1.45 4.05
CA LYS A 86 17.83 2.39 4.79
C LYS A 86 17.14 3.38 3.85
N SER A 87 17.85 3.87 2.84
CA SER A 87 17.32 4.84 1.88
C SER A 87 16.21 4.25 1.01
N LYS A 88 16.33 2.99 0.56
CA LYS A 88 15.27 2.30 -0.21
C LYS A 88 14.00 2.07 0.61
N LEU A 89 14.15 1.65 1.87
CA LEU A 89 13.01 1.43 2.74
C LEU A 89 12.30 2.75 3.09
N GLU A 90 13.08 3.79 3.38
CA GLU A 90 12.58 5.15 3.64
C GLU A 90 11.76 5.67 2.45
N ARG A 91 12.30 5.52 1.25
CA ARG A 91 11.61 5.88 0.01
C ARG A 91 10.29 5.11 -0.17
N GLN A 92 10.28 3.80 0.05
CA GLN A 92 9.05 2.99 0.00
C GLN A 92 8.01 3.41 1.05
N LEU A 93 8.44 3.80 2.26
CA LEU A 93 7.54 4.31 3.30
C LEU A 93 6.95 5.67 2.92
N ILE A 94 7.75 6.56 2.34
CA ILE A 94 7.27 7.85 1.82
C ILE A 94 6.22 7.64 0.71
N ILE A 95 6.51 6.77 -0.27
CA ILE A 95 5.59 6.44 -1.35
C ILE A 95 4.30 5.80 -0.81
N ALA A 96 4.40 4.94 0.20
CA ALA A 96 3.25 4.33 0.86
C ALA A 96 2.40 5.33 1.67
N GLY A 97 2.92 6.56 1.93
CA GLY A 97 2.25 7.60 2.71
C GLY A 97 2.39 7.42 4.21
N HIS A 98 3.54 6.92 4.67
CA HIS A 98 3.85 6.67 6.08
C HIS A 98 2.75 5.85 6.80
N PRO A 99 2.49 4.60 6.39
CA PRO A 99 1.46 3.79 7.02
C PRO A 99 1.74 3.64 8.51
N GLY A 100 0.83 4.14 9.35
CA GLY A 100 0.97 4.09 10.81
C GLY A 100 1.99 5.06 11.41
N ASN A 101 2.44 6.08 10.67
CA ASN A 101 3.50 7.03 11.09
C ASN A 101 4.84 6.34 11.43
N LEU A 102 5.08 5.17 10.83
CA LEU A 102 6.26 4.36 11.09
C LEU A 102 7.49 4.92 10.36
N GLY A 103 8.56 5.14 11.11
CA GLY A 103 9.87 5.44 10.57
C GLY A 103 10.59 4.18 10.02
N PRO A 104 11.67 4.36 9.22
CA PRO A 104 12.39 3.24 8.63
C PRO A 104 13.06 2.32 9.67
N ASN A 105 13.44 2.87 10.82
CA ASN A 105 14.03 2.09 11.91
C ASN A 105 12.96 1.25 12.64
N GLU A 106 11.79 1.83 12.88
CA GLU A 106 10.66 1.17 13.51
C GLU A 106 10.13 0.03 12.64
N PHE A 107 10.04 0.26 11.33
CA PHE A 107 9.64 -0.79 10.40
C PHE A 107 10.62 -1.97 10.40
N LYS A 108 11.94 -1.72 10.43
CA LYS A 108 12.94 -2.77 10.57
C LYS A 108 12.85 -3.51 11.90
N ALA A 109 12.59 -2.80 12.99
CA ALA A 109 12.43 -3.42 14.29
C ALA A 109 11.19 -4.33 14.34
N ILE A 110 10.07 -3.89 13.76
CA ILE A 110 8.85 -4.72 13.59
C ILE A 110 9.16 -5.95 12.73
N GLN A 111 9.89 -5.78 11.63
CA GLN A 111 10.31 -6.88 10.76
C GLN A 111 11.16 -7.92 11.50
N MET A 112 12.12 -7.47 12.34
CA MET A 112 12.92 -8.35 13.19
C MET A 112 12.06 -9.06 14.24
N LEU A 113 11.17 -8.34 14.91
CA LEU A 113 10.29 -8.93 15.92
C LEU A 113 9.41 -10.04 15.32
N ILE A 114 8.82 -9.80 14.15
CA ILE A 114 8.00 -10.80 13.45
C ILE A 114 8.88 -12.00 13.04
N GLY A 115 10.06 -11.76 12.49
CA GLY A 115 10.98 -12.82 12.07
C GLY A 115 11.42 -13.71 13.23
N VAL A 116 11.84 -13.11 14.35
CA VAL A 116 12.27 -13.83 15.56
C VAL A 116 11.09 -14.57 16.21
N SER A 117 9.91 -13.94 16.28
CA SER A 117 8.71 -14.56 16.85
C SER A 117 8.28 -15.78 16.04
N LEU A 118 8.30 -15.69 14.71
CA LEU A 118 7.93 -16.81 13.83
C LEU A 118 8.97 -17.94 13.88
N ALA A 119 10.27 -17.60 13.94
CA ALA A 119 11.34 -18.58 14.13
C ALA A 119 11.22 -19.31 15.47
N ALA A 120 10.99 -18.59 16.57
CA ALA A 120 10.81 -19.17 17.90
C ALA A 120 9.56 -20.07 17.95
N PHE A 121 8.49 -19.67 17.27
CA PHE A 121 7.26 -20.47 17.17
C PHE A 121 7.51 -21.82 16.49
N PHE A 122 8.14 -21.84 15.31
CA PHE A 122 8.45 -23.08 14.60
C PHE A 122 9.46 -23.95 15.35
N LEU A 123 10.43 -23.35 16.05
CA LEU A 123 11.38 -24.05 16.87
C LEU A 123 10.67 -24.76 18.04
N LEU A 124 9.78 -24.07 18.75
CA LEU A 124 8.99 -24.67 19.84
C LEU A 124 8.08 -25.77 19.35
N LEU A 125 7.41 -25.59 18.20
CA LEU A 125 6.59 -26.64 17.59
C LEU A 125 7.41 -27.89 17.25
N GLY A 126 8.61 -27.70 16.71
CA GLY A 126 9.50 -28.83 16.37
C GLY A 126 9.96 -29.61 17.61
N ILE A 127 10.31 -28.91 18.70
CA ILE A 127 10.73 -29.54 19.98
C ILE A 127 9.57 -30.29 20.61
N VAL A 128 8.36 -29.71 20.68
CA VAL A 128 7.16 -30.34 21.25
C VAL A 128 6.71 -31.52 20.41
N GLY A 129 6.79 -31.39 19.06
CA GLY A 129 6.43 -32.47 18.12
C GLY A 129 7.47 -33.60 18.06
N ARG A 130 8.57 -33.55 18.82
CA ARG A 130 9.68 -34.51 18.77
C ARG A 130 10.15 -34.82 17.35
N MET A 131 10.14 -33.79 16.48
CA MET A 131 10.60 -33.94 15.10
C MET A 131 12.12 -34.18 15.04
N GLN A 132 12.61 -34.77 13.94
CA GLN A 132 14.04 -34.91 13.71
C GLN A 132 14.71 -33.54 13.66
N PHE A 133 15.90 -33.44 14.21
CA PHE A 133 16.65 -32.16 14.31
C PHE A 133 16.79 -31.43 12.97
N SER A 134 16.98 -32.16 11.87
CA SER A 134 17.06 -31.59 10.52
C SER A 134 15.75 -30.90 10.08
N LEU A 135 14.59 -31.47 10.42
CA LEU A 135 13.29 -30.89 10.14
C LEU A 135 13.02 -29.63 10.99
N ILE A 136 13.41 -29.66 12.27
CA ILE A 136 13.29 -28.49 13.15
C ILE A 136 14.08 -27.32 12.58
N LEU A 137 15.32 -27.57 12.15
CA LEU A 137 16.17 -26.52 11.55
C LEU A 137 15.57 -25.98 10.25
N ALA A 138 15.05 -26.84 9.38
CA ALA A 138 14.40 -26.45 8.13
C ALA A 138 13.16 -25.60 8.37
N PHE A 139 12.23 -26.02 9.24
CA PHE A 139 11.01 -25.28 9.55
C PHE A 139 11.30 -23.95 10.25
N THR A 140 12.27 -23.89 11.16
CA THR A 140 12.71 -22.66 11.82
C THR A 140 13.30 -21.69 10.80
N GLY A 141 14.13 -22.17 9.87
CA GLY A 141 14.69 -21.36 8.79
C GLY A 141 13.63 -20.79 7.84
N ILE A 142 12.66 -21.62 7.45
CA ILE A 142 11.52 -21.19 6.62
C ILE A 142 10.68 -20.16 7.37
N GLY A 143 10.39 -20.38 8.66
CA GLY A 143 9.65 -19.44 9.49
C GLY A 143 10.34 -18.09 9.64
N ALA A 144 11.65 -18.08 9.89
CA ALA A 144 12.45 -16.86 9.93
C ALA A 144 12.39 -16.11 8.58
N ALA A 145 12.63 -16.80 7.47
CA ALA A 145 12.60 -16.22 6.13
C ALA A 145 11.21 -15.62 5.80
N ALA A 146 10.14 -16.35 6.10
CA ALA A 146 8.77 -15.87 5.90
C ALA A 146 8.48 -14.61 6.73
N GLY A 147 8.90 -14.57 7.99
CA GLY A 147 8.75 -13.41 8.87
C GLY A 147 9.49 -12.16 8.39
N PHE A 148 10.62 -12.34 7.69
CA PHE A 148 11.34 -11.23 7.08
C PHE A 148 10.74 -10.77 5.74
N ILE A 149 10.21 -11.68 4.93
CA ILE A 149 9.69 -11.37 3.59
C ILE A 149 8.30 -10.75 3.67
N MET A 150 7.43 -11.24 4.58
CA MET A 150 6.02 -10.85 4.67
C MET A 150 5.78 -9.34 4.89
N PRO A 151 6.46 -8.64 5.82
CA PRO A 151 6.29 -7.20 5.98
C PRO A 151 6.73 -6.39 4.76
N LYS A 152 7.82 -6.82 4.09
CA LYS A 152 8.28 -6.20 2.83
C LYS A 152 7.24 -6.33 1.72
N PHE A 153 6.66 -7.51 1.57
CA PHE A 153 5.63 -7.77 0.57
C PHE A 153 4.38 -6.92 0.83
N TRP A 154 3.95 -6.83 2.08
CA TRP A 154 2.85 -5.97 2.49
C TRP A 154 3.11 -4.49 2.18
N LEU A 155 4.30 -3.97 2.49
CA LEU A 155 4.68 -2.60 2.15
C LEU A 155 4.64 -2.37 0.64
N GLY A 156 5.19 -3.31 -0.16
CA GLY A 156 5.13 -3.25 -1.62
C GLY A 156 3.70 -3.23 -2.16
N GLN A 157 2.79 -4.00 -1.58
CA GLN A 157 1.36 -3.94 -1.93
C GLN A 157 0.73 -2.59 -1.59
N LYS A 158 1.07 -2.00 -0.44
CA LYS A 158 0.58 -0.66 -0.04
C LYS A 158 1.07 0.42 -1.01
N VAL A 159 2.35 0.39 -1.39
CA VAL A 159 2.93 1.26 -2.41
C VAL A 159 2.16 1.15 -3.72
N THR A 160 2.04 -0.07 -4.25
CA THR A 160 1.34 -0.32 -5.53
C THR A 160 -0.13 0.11 -5.47
N LYS A 161 -0.82 -0.15 -4.35
CA LYS A 161 -2.22 0.26 -4.16
C LYS A 161 -2.37 1.77 -4.16
N ARG A 162 -1.46 2.50 -3.48
CA ARG A 162 -1.46 3.97 -3.45
C ARG A 162 -1.17 4.57 -4.83
N GLN A 163 -0.15 4.06 -5.52
CA GLN A 163 0.19 4.49 -6.89
C GLN A 163 -0.96 4.27 -7.88
N LYS A 164 -1.62 3.09 -7.82
CA LYS A 164 -2.80 2.80 -8.62
C LYS A 164 -3.96 3.75 -8.32
N ALA A 165 -4.19 4.08 -7.05
CA ALA A 165 -5.23 5.02 -6.64
C ALA A 165 -4.96 6.42 -7.15
N ILE A 166 -3.72 6.92 -7.07
CA ILE A 166 -3.30 8.21 -7.62
C ILE A 166 -3.51 8.23 -9.14
N ARG A 167 -3.00 7.21 -9.85
CA ARG A 167 -3.11 7.11 -11.31
C ARG A 167 -4.56 7.06 -11.79
N LYS A 168 -5.44 6.39 -11.03
CA LYS A 168 -6.87 6.32 -11.34
C LYS A 168 -7.60 7.64 -11.14
N ALA A 169 -7.24 8.40 -10.09
CA ALA A 169 -7.89 9.66 -9.77
C ALA A 169 -7.38 10.85 -10.61
N LEU A 170 -6.20 10.70 -11.24
CA LEU A 170 -5.53 11.81 -11.93
C LEU A 170 -6.38 12.44 -13.04
N PRO A 171 -7.02 11.70 -13.97
CA PRO A 171 -7.84 12.33 -15.03
C PRO A 171 -8.97 13.17 -14.46
N ASP A 172 -9.75 12.65 -13.51
CA ASP A 172 -10.90 13.37 -12.94
C ASP A 172 -10.47 14.64 -12.19
N VAL A 173 -9.31 14.58 -11.53
CA VAL A 173 -8.73 15.71 -10.82
C VAL A 173 -8.25 16.78 -11.79
N LEU A 174 -7.63 16.40 -12.91
CA LEU A 174 -7.20 17.32 -13.95
C LEU A 174 -8.37 18.01 -14.61
N ASP A 175 -9.46 17.28 -14.85
CA ASP A 175 -10.70 17.85 -15.38
C ASP A 175 -11.27 18.94 -14.45
N LEU A 176 -11.32 18.63 -13.14
CA LEU A 176 -11.80 19.60 -12.15
C LEU A 176 -10.89 20.83 -12.05
N LEU A 177 -9.55 20.65 -12.15
CA LEU A 177 -8.59 21.74 -12.21
C LEU A 177 -8.81 22.60 -13.46
N THR A 178 -8.94 21.96 -14.62
CA THR A 178 -9.14 22.64 -15.92
C THR A 178 -10.40 23.49 -15.87
N VAL A 179 -11.53 22.93 -15.50
CA VAL A 179 -12.80 23.66 -15.39
C VAL A 179 -12.72 24.81 -14.38
N SER A 180 -12.03 24.60 -13.24
CA SER A 180 -11.87 25.64 -12.23
C SER A 180 -11.03 26.81 -12.73
N VAL A 181 -9.94 26.55 -13.46
CA VAL A 181 -9.07 27.58 -14.03
C VAL A 181 -9.75 28.29 -15.21
N GLU A 182 -10.49 27.55 -16.06
CA GLU A 182 -11.29 28.13 -17.17
C GLU A 182 -12.42 29.01 -16.65
N ALA A 183 -12.98 28.70 -15.47
CA ALA A 183 -13.95 29.55 -14.78
C ALA A 183 -13.34 30.81 -14.14
N GLY A 184 -12.02 31.05 -14.35
CA GLY A 184 -11.33 32.23 -13.85
C GLY A 184 -10.72 32.13 -12.46
N LEU A 185 -10.72 30.95 -11.85
CA LEU A 185 -9.99 30.77 -10.60
C LEU A 185 -8.49 30.72 -10.86
N GLY A 186 -7.71 31.43 -10.00
CA GLY A 186 -6.28 31.26 -9.99
C GLY A 186 -5.88 29.81 -9.67
N PHE A 187 -4.73 29.35 -10.14
CA PHE A 187 -4.28 27.97 -10.01
C PHE A 187 -4.30 27.45 -8.56
N ASP A 188 -3.88 28.26 -7.58
CA ASP A 188 -3.87 27.87 -6.17
C ASP A 188 -5.29 27.71 -5.61
N MET A 189 -6.22 28.58 -6.05
CA MET A 189 -7.64 28.44 -5.69
C MET A 189 -8.29 27.24 -6.35
N ALA A 190 -7.90 26.92 -7.59
CA ALA A 190 -8.34 25.70 -8.27
C ALA A 190 -7.83 24.42 -7.56
N LEU A 191 -6.57 24.42 -7.11
CA LEU A 191 -6.03 23.34 -6.26
C LEU A 191 -6.82 23.20 -4.94
N ALA A 192 -7.12 24.31 -4.26
CA ALA A 192 -7.92 24.29 -3.04
C ALA A 192 -9.32 23.71 -3.30
N LYS A 193 -9.94 24.03 -4.45
CA LYS A 193 -11.23 23.49 -4.86
C LYS A 193 -11.17 21.99 -5.11
N VAL A 194 -10.09 21.50 -5.74
CA VAL A 194 -9.85 20.07 -5.91
C VAL A 194 -9.75 19.36 -4.55
N VAL A 195 -8.96 19.90 -3.63
CA VAL A 195 -8.81 19.31 -2.27
C VAL A 195 -10.13 19.27 -1.52
N GLU A 196 -10.98 20.28 -1.70
CA GLU A 196 -12.33 20.32 -1.10
C GLU A 196 -13.25 19.23 -1.67
N LYS A 197 -13.20 19.04 -3.00
CA LYS A 197 -14.15 18.18 -3.74
C LYS A 197 -13.73 16.73 -3.86
N THR A 198 -12.42 16.45 -3.80
CA THR A 198 -11.88 15.10 -4.00
C THR A 198 -11.32 14.54 -2.70
N LYS A 199 -11.32 13.22 -2.59
CA LYS A 199 -10.74 12.49 -1.45
C LYS A 199 -9.76 11.42 -1.96
N GLY A 200 -8.77 11.12 -1.15
CA GLY A 200 -7.83 10.04 -1.43
C GLY A 200 -6.38 10.50 -1.60
N PRO A 201 -5.48 9.58 -1.95
CA PRO A 201 -4.04 9.84 -1.90
C PRO A 201 -3.56 11.01 -2.77
N LEU A 202 -4.21 11.28 -3.90
CA LEU A 202 -3.87 12.41 -4.77
C LEU A 202 -4.30 13.74 -4.14
N SER A 203 -5.52 13.79 -3.56
CA SER A 203 -6.00 14.97 -2.84
C SER A 203 -5.11 15.30 -1.63
N ASP A 204 -4.60 14.27 -0.93
CA ASP A 204 -3.66 14.46 0.19
C ASP A 204 -2.34 15.09 -0.28
N GLU A 205 -1.82 14.69 -1.47
CA GLU A 205 -0.63 15.29 -2.04
C GLU A 205 -0.86 16.77 -2.42
N PHE A 206 -1.99 17.11 -3.02
CA PHE A 206 -2.35 18.53 -3.31
C PHE A 206 -2.55 19.34 -2.03
N LYS A 207 -3.19 18.77 -1.01
CA LYS A 207 -3.32 19.42 0.29
C LYS A 207 -1.96 19.76 0.89
N LYS A 208 -0.97 18.86 0.73
CA LYS A 208 0.39 19.07 1.20
C LYS A 208 1.07 20.21 0.44
N VAL A 209 0.93 20.28 -0.89
CA VAL A 209 1.44 21.41 -1.70
C VAL A 209 0.87 22.73 -1.22
N LEU A 210 -0.45 22.82 -1.03
CA LEU A 210 -1.09 24.03 -0.53
C LEU A 210 -0.55 24.43 0.85
N SER A 211 -0.40 23.47 1.76
CA SER A 211 0.16 23.74 3.10
C SER A 211 1.61 24.23 3.02
N GLU A 212 2.46 23.60 2.21
CA GLU A 212 3.86 23.99 2.03
C GLU A 212 3.96 25.40 1.43
N THR A 213 3.11 25.73 0.45
CA THR A 213 3.07 27.06 -0.18
C THR A 213 2.59 28.13 0.81
N MET A 214 1.58 27.82 1.64
CA MET A 214 1.13 28.73 2.71
C MET A 214 2.22 28.99 3.77
N MET A 215 3.12 28.02 3.98
CA MET A 215 4.28 28.18 4.85
C MET A 215 5.45 28.96 4.21
N GLY A 216 5.26 29.48 3.00
CA GLY A 216 6.25 30.30 2.29
C GLY A 216 7.20 29.53 1.38
N ARG A 217 7.01 28.22 1.20
CA ARG A 217 7.81 27.45 0.25
C ARG A 217 7.43 27.82 -1.19
N PRO A 218 8.41 27.98 -2.11
CA PRO A 218 8.11 28.25 -3.51
C PRO A 218 7.19 27.17 -4.11
N ARG A 219 6.07 27.60 -4.74
CA ARG A 219 5.08 26.70 -5.35
C ARG A 219 5.71 25.68 -6.30
N ARG A 220 6.67 26.10 -7.09
CA ARG A 220 7.38 25.24 -8.05
C ARG A 220 8.11 24.09 -7.38
N GLU A 221 8.74 24.33 -6.25
CA GLU A 221 9.45 23.30 -5.50
C GLU A 221 8.47 22.30 -4.89
N SER A 222 7.40 22.80 -4.26
CA SER A 222 6.36 21.95 -3.66
C SER A 222 5.67 21.08 -4.70
N LEU A 223 5.38 21.62 -5.90
CA LEU A 223 4.83 20.86 -7.01
C LEU A 223 5.81 19.80 -7.51
N LYS A 224 7.09 20.13 -7.75
CA LYS A 224 8.11 19.18 -8.20
C LYS A 224 8.25 18.02 -7.22
N GLU A 225 8.31 18.32 -5.93
CA GLU A 225 8.39 17.29 -4.90
C GLU A 225 7.14 16.40 -4.87
N MET A 226 5.95 17.01 -5.03
CA MET A 226 4.69 16.25 -5.16
C MET A 226 4.73 15.28 -6.34
N GLY A 227 5.27 15.68 -7.49
CA GLY A 227 5.41 14.83 -8.67
C GLY A 227 6.32 13.62 -8.44
N GLN A 228 7.41 13.83 -7.71
CA GLN A 228 8.43 12.79 -7.46
C GLN A 228 8.10 11.87 -6.29
N ARG A 229 7.38 12.38 -5.27
CA ARG A 229 7.13 11.68 -4.00
C ARG A 229 6.40 10.34 -4.16
N PRO A 230 5.31 10.23 -4.95
CA PRO A 230 4.60 8.96 -5.12
C PRO A 230 5.19 8.03 -6.19
N GLU A 231 6.18 8.46 -6.96
CA GLU A 231 6.76 7.73 -8.10
C GLU A 231 5.69 7.25 -9.11
N VAL A 232 4.84 8.17 -9.55
CA VAL A 232 3.83 7.95 -10.57
C VAL A 232 4.17 8.79 -11.79
N ASP A 233 4.65 8.16 -12.87
CA ASP A 233 5.14 8.83 -14.07
C ASP A 233 4.15 9.83 -14.67
N ASP A 234 2.85 9.49 -14.64
CA ASP A 234 1.80 10.37 -15.16
C ASP A 234 1.67 11.65 -14.33
N LEU A 235 1.80 11.55 -13.00
CA LEU A 235 1.76 12.72 -12.11
C LEU A 235 3.01 13.58 -12.28
N GLU A 236 4.18 12.96 -12.41
CA GLU A 236 5.43 13.67 -12.66
C GLU A 236 5.40 14.42 -13.99
N THR A 237 4.90 13.78 -15.05
CA THR A 237 4.73 14.40 -16.37
C THR A 237 3.80 15.63 -16.29
N PHE A 238 2.67 15.50 -15.62
CA PHE A 238 1.73 16.60 -15.39
C PHE A 238 2.37 17.75 -14.64
N VAL A 239 3.03 17.48 -13.51
CA VAL A 239 3.70 18.50 -12.69
C VAL A 239 4.77 19.24 -13.49
N ASN A 240 5.60 18.51 -14.23
CA ASN A 240 6.65 19.10 -15.05
C ASN A 240 6.06 20.03 -16.12
N ALA A 241 4.95 19.63 -16.77
CA ALA A 241 4.26 20.47 -17.74
C ALA A 241 3.72 21.77 -17.11
N VAL A 242 3.09 21.69 -15.93
CA VAL A 242 2.59 22.88 -15.20
C VAL A 242 3.72 23.79 -14.77
N VAL A 243 4.80 23.24 -14.22
CA VAL A 243 5.97 24.03 -13.80
C VAL A 243 6.63 24.72 -14.98
N GLN A 244 6.73 24.07 -16.14
CA GLN A 244 7.26 24.68 -17.36
C GLN A 244 6.35 25.82 -17.88
N ALA A 245 5.02 25.61 -17.88
CA ALA A 245 4.07 26.64 -18.27
C ALA A 245 4.16 27.87 -17.39
N ASP A 246 4.29 27.69 -16.09
CA ASP A 246 4.47 28.74 -15.10
C ASP A 246 5.78 29.53 -15.31
N GLN A 247 6.84 28.86 -15.78
CA GLN A 247 8.13 29.50 -16.11
C GLN A 247 8.09 30.32 -17.40
N LEU A 248 7.37 29.81 -18.40
CA LEU A 248 7.29 30.42 -19.72
C LEU A 248 6.19 31.50 -19.83
N GLY A 249 5.39 31.70 -18.77
CA GLY A 249 4.25 32.61 -18.77
C GLY A 249 3.12 32.20 -19.71
N VAL A 250 3.07 30.91 -20.09
CA VAL A 250 2.00 30.38 -20.94
C VAL A 250 0.74 30.18 -20.09
N ALA A 251 -0.42 30.38 -20.72
CA ALA A 251 -1.71 30.14 -20.03
C ALA A 251 -1.82 28.70 -19.51
N ILE A 252 -1.84 28.56 -18.18
CA ILE A 252 -1.89 27.26 -17.50
C ILE A 252 -3.12 26.48 -17.94
N SER A 253 -4.25 27.16 -18.26
CA SER A 253 -5.49 26.51 -18.74
C SER A 253 -5.28 25.64 -19.98
N ASN A 254 -4.48 26.12 -20.96
CA ASN A 254 -4.20 25.35 -22.17
C ASN A 254 -3.39 24.07 -21.87
N ILE A 255 -2.42 24.18 -20.98
CA ILE A 255 -1.61 23.02 -20.56
C ILE A 255 -2.47 22.02 -19.78
N LEU A 256 -3.32 22.50 -18.86
CA LEU A 256 -4.22 21.63 -18.09
C LEU A 256 -5.15 20.85 -19.01
N ARG A 257 -5.78 21.53 -20.00
CA ARG A 257 -6.65 20.88 -20.98
C ARG A 257 -5.91 19.80 -21.77
N THR A 258 -4.75 20.13 -22.32
CA THR A 258 -3.93 19.15 -23.07
C THR A 258 -3.53 17.96 -22.20
N GLN A 259 -3.13 18.20 -20.96
CA GLN A 259 -2.75 17.13 -20.02
C GLN A 259 -3.98 16.26 -19.61
N ALA A 260 -5.14 16.88 -19.39
CA ALA A 260 -6.37 16.15 -19.10
C ALA A 260 -6.75 15.19 -20.24
N ASP A 261 -6.72 15.68 -21.48
CA ASP A 261 -7.03 14.86 -22.66
C ASP A 261 -6.02 13.72 -22.86
N GLN A 262 -4.72 13.99 -22.67
CA GLN A 262 -3.68 12.96 -22.72
C GLN A 262 -3.88 11.90 -21.64
N MET A 263 -4.23 12.29 -20.40
CA MET A 263 -4.45 11.36 -19.31
C MET A 263 -5.69 10.49 -19.52
N ARG A 264 -6.78 11.05 -20.07
CA ARG A 264 -7.97 10.29 -20.47
C ARG A 264 -7.63 9.27 -21.55
N MET A 265 -6.86 9.66 -22.55
CA MET A 265 -6.43 8.75 -23.63
C MET A 265 -5.55 7.62 -23.09
N LYS A 266 -4.54 7.91 -22.27
CA LYS A 266 -3.71 6.92 -21.60
C LYS A 266 -4.53 5.98 -20.70
N TYR A 267 -5.51 6.51 -19.99
CA TYR A 267 -6.38 5.69 -19.14
C TYR A 267 -7.23 4.72 -19.97
N ARG A 268 -7.81 5.18 -21.08
CA ARG A 268 -8.56 4.34 -22.03
C ARG A 268 -7.67 3.25 -22.61
N GLN A 269 -6.49 3.59 -23.12
CA GLN A 269 -5.53 2.62 -23.67
C GLN A 269 -5.17 1.52 -22.66
N ARG A 270 -4.94 1.87 -21.39
CA ARG A 270 -4.67 0.88 -20.35
C ARG A 270 -5.84 -0.07 -20.09
N ILE A 271 -7.08 0.44 -20.15
CA ILE A 271 -8.27 -0.41 -20.01
C ILE A 271 -8.38 -1.37 -21.20
N GLU A 272 -8.18 -0.85 -22.42
CA GLU A 272 -8.20 -1.66 -23.65
C GLU A 272 -7.11 -2.73 -23.64
N GLU A 273 -5.87 -2.40 -23.22
CA GLU A 273 -4.80 -3.38 -23.04
C GLU A 273 -5.15 -4.48 -22.02
N GLN A 274 -5.82 -4.11 -20.92
CA GLN A 274 -6.24 -5.09 -19.92
C GLN A 274 -7.35 -5.99 -20.46
N ALA A 275 -8.27 -5.42 -21.24
CA ALA A 275 -9.33 -6.18 -21.91
C ALA A 275 -8.76 -7.14 -22.95
N MET A 276 -7.79 -6.72 -23.76
CA MET A 276 -7.12 -7.58 -24.74
C MET A 276 -6.33 -8.74 -24.10
N LYS A 277 -5.89 -8.59 -22.85
CA LYS A 277 -5.21 -9.67 -22.10
C LYS A 277 -6.18 -10.69 -21.51
N ALA A 278 -7.50 -10.39 -21.43
CA ALA A 278 -8.48 -11.31 -20.85
C ALA A 278 -8.65 -12.62 -21.64
N PRO A 279 -8.76 -12.63 -23.00
CA PRO A 279 -8.83 -13.87 -23.76
C PRO A 279 -7.57 -14.75 -23.60
N LEU A 280 -6.39 -14.13 -23.55
CA LEU A 280 -5.13 -14.86 -23.35
C LEU A 280 -5.08 -15.55 -21.96
N LYS A 281 -5.66 -14.94 -20.93
CA LYS A 281 -5.76 -15.56 -19.60
C LYS A 281 -6.75 -16.70 -19.56
N MET A 282 -7.79 -16.69 -20.41
CA MET A 282 -8.76 -17.79 -20.53
C MET A 282 -8.18 -18.97 -21.32
N LEU A 283 -7.25 -18.72 -22.22
CA LEU A 283 -6.63 -19.77 -23.03
C LEU A 283 -5.81 -20.75 -22.16
N PHE A 284 -5.14 -20.26 -21.13
CA PHE A 284 -4.32 -21.10 -20.26
C PHE A 284 -5.11 -22.20 -19.52
N PRO A 285 -6.22 -21.90 -18.80
CA PRO A 285 -7.04 -22.95 -18.21
C PRO A 285 -7.66 -23.88 -19.27
N MET A 286 -8.07 -23.33 -20.41
CA MET A 286 -8.66 -24.11 -21.49
C MET A 286 -7.66 -25.16 -22.03
N VAL A 287 -6.43 -24.76 -22.33
CA VAL A 287 -5.38 -25.69 -22.76
C VAL A 287 -5.06 -26.69 -21.66
N LEU A 288 -4.94 -26.25 -20.40
CA LEU A 288 -4.58 -27.11 -19.27
C LEU A 288 -5.63 -28.24 -19.04
N PHE A 289 -6.90 -27.97 -19.27
CA PHE A 289 -7.97 -28.96 -19.08
C PHE A 289 -8.27 -29.75 -20.36
N ILE A 290 -8.24 -29.13 -21.53
CA ILE A 290 -8.57 -29.79 -22.81
C ILE A 290 -7.44 -30.74 -23.21
N PHE A 291 -6.18 -30.32 -23.06
CA PHE A 291 -5.02 -31.13 -23.50
C PHE A 291 -4.96 -32.51 -22.80
N PRO A 292 -5.06 -32.62 -21.46
CA PRO A 292 -5.07 -33.93 -20.81
C PRO A 292 -6.27 -34.79 -21.21
N THR A 293 -7.44 -34.17 -21.40
CA THR A 293 -8.67 -34.90 -21.78
C THR A 293 -8.54 -35.52 -23.17
N ILE A 294 -8.00 -34.79 -24.14
CA ILE A 294 -7.73 -35.33 -25.50
C ILE A 294 -6.69 -36.44 -25.40
N PHE A 295 -5.64 -36.25 -24.59
CA PHE A 295 -4.58 -37.22 -24.43
C PHE A 295 -5.12 -38.54 -23.84
N ILE A 296 -5.97 -38.48 -22.83
CA ILE A 296 -6.63 -39.64 -22.25
C ILE A 296 -7.56 -40.31 -23.26
N ALA A 297 -8.33 -39.53 -24.01
CA ALA A 297 -9.27 -40.06 -25.00
C ALA A 297 -8.57 -40.81 -26.16
N ILE A 298 -7.41 -40.32 -26.59
CA ILE A 298 -6.65 -40.92 -27.71
C ILE A 298 -5.75 -42.08 -27.23
N LEU A 299 -5.03 -41.88 -26.14
CA LEU A 299 -4.07 -42.89 -25.64
C LEU A 299 -4.73 -43.96 -24.78
N GLY A 300 -5.88 -43.67 -24.15
CA GLY A 300 -6.60 -44.62 -23.30
C GLY A 300 -6.86 -45.97 -23.96
N PRO A 301 -7.47 -46.02 -25.18
CA PRO A 301 -7.71 -47.27 -25.88
C PRO A 301 -6.42 -48.02 -26.27
N ILE A 302 -5.35 -47.26 -26.57
CA ILE A 302 -4.05 -47.83 -26.96
C ILE A 302 -3.39 -48.49 -25.73
N VAL A 303 -3.40 -47.82 -24.58
CA VAL A 303 -2.83 -48.36 -23.34
C VAL A 303 -3.58 -49.59 -22.89
N LEU A 304 -4.92 -49.59 -23.00
CA LEU A 304 -5.72 -50.76 -22.64
C LEU A 304 -5.37 -51.96 -23.54
N LYS A 305 -5.25 -51.83 -24.86
CA LYS A 305 -4.85 -52.90 -25.77
C LYS A 305 -3.47 -53.42 -25.47
N ILE A 306 -2.52 -52.56 -25.16
CA ILE A 306 -1.15 -52.98 -24.80
C ILE A 306 -1.18 -53.78 -23.49
N MET A 307 -1.99 -53.32 -22.46
CA MET A 307 -2.10 -54.03 -21.22
C MET A 307 -2.79 -55.40 -21.36
N GLU A 308 -3.75 -55.56 -22.26
CA GLU A 308 -4.38 -56.85 -22.58
C GLU A 308 -3.40 -57.79 -23.26
N GLU A 309 -2.57 -57.31 -24.17
CA GLU A 309 -1.60 -58.10 -24.95
C GLU A 309 -0.41 -58.58 -24.08
N PHE A 310 0.05 -57.76 -23.14
CA PHE A 310 1.15 -58.10 -22.22
C PHE A 310 0.68 -58.73 -20.91
N GLY A 311 -0.60 -58.57 -20.49
CA GLY A 311 -1.16 -59.18 -19.30
C GLY A 311 -1.71 -60.61 -19.52
N GLY A 312 -1.76 -61.06 -20.75
CA GLY A 312 -2.17 -62.40 -21.17
C GLY A 312 -1.04 -63.41 -21.38
N MET A 313 0.22 -63.04 -21.07
CA MET A 313 1.36 -63.94 -20.95
C MET A 313 1.62 -64.23 -19.48
#